data_32f617d0c975b38e4d50f2ef1351a5f5
#
_entry.id   32f617d0c975b38e4d50f2ef1351a5f5
#
_cell.length_a   1.000
_cell.length_b   1.000
_cell.length_c   1.000
_cell.angle_alpha   90.00
_cell.angle_beta   90.00
_cell.angle_gamma   90.00
#
_symmetry.space_group_name_H-M   'P 1'
#
loop_
_entity.id
_entity.type
_entity.pdbx_description
1 polymer ?
#
loop_
_entity_poly.entity_id
_entity_poly.type
_entity_poly.pdbx_seq_one_letter_code
_entity_poly.pdbx_strand_id
1 'polypeptide(L)' 'MTYETCHECAVALVNGDMTSLEDSHCLDVMDQIVATLEVMPLVCLVEEHEAGGYFECFVCGEVCLGTVAKFKEV' A
#
# COMPACT_ATOMS: atom_id res chain seq x y z
N MET A 1 -15.14 3.02 -4.12
CA MET A 1 -13.97 2.54 -4.83
C MET A 1 -13.03 1.87 -3.83
N THR A 2 -12.45 0.75 -4.18
CA THR A 2 -11.54 0.02 -3.29
C THR A 2 -10.11 0.04 -3.82
N TYR A 3 -9.15 -0.06 -2.91
CA TYR A 3 -7.74 -0.05 -3.24
C TYR A 3 -7.08 -1.28 -2.61
N GLU A 4 -6.23 -1.96 -3.36
CA GLU A 4 -5.49 -3.11 -2.86
C GLU A 4 -4.02 -2.75 -2.73
N THR A 5 -3.44 -2.98 -1.56
CA THR A 5 -2.06 -2.63 -1.27
C THR A 5 -1.32 -3.81 -0.65
N CYS A 6 0.02 -3.77 -0.73
CA CYS A 6 0.84 -4.71 0.01
C CYS A 6 0.84 -4.36 1.49
N HIS A 7 1.35 -5.28 2.31
CA HIS A 7 1.35 -5.10 3.77
C HIS A 7 2.11 -3.85 4.21
N GLU A 8 3.28 -3.59 3.65
CA GLU A 8 4.08 -2.42 4.02
C GLU A 8 3.35 -1.11 3.73
N CYS A 9 2.70 -1.02 2.56
CA CYS A 9 1.93 0.16 2.21
C CYS A 9 0.70 0.30 3.11
N ALA A 10 0.09 -0.83 3.51
CA ALA A 10 -1.03 -0.82 4.44
C ALA A 10 -0.62 -0.25 5.81
N VAL A 11 0.54 -0.64 6.31
CA VAL A 11 1.06 -0.11 7.58
C VAL A 11 1.27 1.40 7.48
N ALA A 12 1.81 1.87 6.36
CA ALA A 12 1.99 3.31 6.14
C ALA A 12 0.66 4.06 6.12
N LEU A 13 -0.36 3.49 5.48
CA LEU A 13 -1.69 4.12 5.41
C LEU A 13 -2.38 4.16 6.77
N VAL A 14 -2.27 3.09 7.54
CA VAL A 14 -2.96 2.98 8.83
C VAL A 14 -2.25 3.75 9.93
N ASN A 15 -0.93 3.62 10.01
CA ASN A 15 -0.13 4.16 11.11
C ASN A 15 0.67 5.41 10.76
N GLY A 16 0.76 5.75 9.49
CA GLY A 16 1.62 6.84 9.04
C GLY A 16 3.10 6.52 9.16
N ASP A 17 3.46 5.24 9.34
CA ASP A 17 4.85 4.81 9.52
C ASP A 17 5.45 4.39 8.19
N MET A 18 6.44 5.13 7.74
CA MET A 18 7.11 4.89 6.46
C MET A 18 8.41 4.10 6.60
N THR A 19 8.79 3.71 7.81
CA THR A 19 10.07 3.06 8.06
C THR A 19 10.23 1.74 7.31
N SER A 20 9.20 0.90 7.33
CA SER A 20 9.23 -0.37 6.60
C SER A 20 9.35 -0.18 5.10
N LEU A 21 8.71 0.86 4.57
CA LEU A 21 8.80 1.18 3.15
C LEU A 21 10.20 1.64 2.76
N GLU A 22 10.82 2.47 3.59
CA GLU A 22 12.17 2.95 3.34
C GLU A 22 13.18 1.80 3.31
N ASP A 23 12.99 0.79 4.15
CA ASP A 23 13.86 -0.38 4.18
C ASP A 23 13.63 -1.31 2.98
N SER A 24 12.43 -1.34 2.44
CA SER A 24 12.03 -2.29 1.40
C SER A 24 12.12 -1.74 -0.02
N HIS A 25 12.18 -0.43 -0.20
CA HIS A 25 12.10 0.22 -1.51
C HIS A 25 13.22 1.21 -1.72
N CYS A 26 13.63 1.40 -2.97
CA CYS A 26 14.63 2.40 -3.31
C CYS A 26 14.01 3.81 -3.29
N LEU A 27 14.88 4.84 -3.33
CA LEU A 27 14.44 6.23 -3.25
C LEU A 27 13.46 6.63 -4.36
N ASP A 28 13.67 6.14 -5.58
CA ASP A 28 12.79 6.46 -6.70
C ASP A 28 11.37 5.94 -6.47
N VAL A 29 11.27 4.73 -5.93
CA VAL A 29 9.98 4.13 -5.60
C VAL A 29 9.35 4.85 -4.43
N MET A 30 10.14 5.28 -3.44
CA MET A 30 9.66 6.04 -2.30
C MET A 30 9.04 7.36 -2.72
N ASP A 31 9.64 8.07 -3.68
CA ASP A 31 9.06 9.30 -4.20
C ASP A 31 7.70 9.05 -4.81
N GLN A 32 7.55 7.98 -5.56
CA GLN A 32 6.26 7.59 -6.15
C GLN A 32 5.23 7.26 -5.07
N ILE A 33 5.64 6.53 -4.05
CA ILE A 33 4.77 6.17 -2.92
C ILE A 33 4.25 7.43 -2.21
N VAL A 34 5.14 8.34 -1.89
CA VAL A 34 4.77 9.59 -1.21
C VAL A 34 3.80 10.40 -2.06
N ALA A 35 4.09 10.54 -3.36
CA ALA A 35 3.21 11.26 -4.28
C ALA A 35 1.81 10.62 -4.34
N THR A 36 1.75 9.29 -4.39
CA THR A 36 0.48 8.57 -4.40
C THR A 36 -0.31 8.80 -3.12
N LEU A 37 0.37 8.71 -1.97
CA LEU A 37 -0.29 8.91 -0.67
C LEU A 37 -0.84 10.33 -0.51
N GLU A 38 -0.15 11.32 -1.07
CA GLU A 38 -0.60 12.71 -0.99
C GLU A 38 -1.88 12.97 -1.78
N VAL A 39 -2.10 12.24 -2.87
CA VAL A 39 -3.28 12.45 -3.71
C VAL A 39 -4.42 11.48 -3.42
N MET A 40 -4.18 10.45 -2.61
CA MET A 40 -5.22 9.51 -2.24
C MET A 40 -6.26 10.17 -1.33
N PRO A 41 -7.54 9.84 -1.50
CA PRO A 41 -8.57 10.27 -0.55
C PRO A 41 -8.39 9.57 0.78
N LEU A 42 -9.12 10.02 1.80
CA LEU A 42 -9.15 9.32 3.07
C LEU A 42 -9.74 7.93 2.87
N VAL A 43 -9.04 6.92 3.34
CA VAL A 43 -9.44 5.52 3.20
C VAL A 43 -9.39 4.82 4.54
N CYS A 44 -10.15 3.74 4.67
CA CYS A 44 -10.10 2.88 5.85
C CYS A 44 -9.84 1.44 5.42
N LEU A 45 -9.15 0.71 6.28
CA LEU A 45 -8.87 -0.70 6.06
C LEU A 45 -10.17 -1.50 6.20
N VAL A 46 -10.50 -2.27 5.15
CA VAL A 46 -11.69 -3.13 5.15
C VAL A 46 -11.34 -4.53 5.58
N GLU A 47 -10.29 -5.10 4.97
CA GLU A 47 -9.84 -6.44 5.30
C GLU A 47 -8.42 -6.68 4.82
N GLU A 48 -7.77 -7.69 5.38
CA GLU A 48 -6.52 -8.23 4.88
C GLU A 48 -6.73 -9.72 4.64
N HIS A 49 -6.19 -10.23 3.54
CA HIS A 49 -6.27 -11.66 3.26
C HIS A 49 -5.09 -12.08 2.38
N GLU A 50 -4.88 -13.37 2.31
CA GLU A 50 -3.85 -13.92 1.44
C GLU A 50 -4.30 -13.82 -0.02
N ALA A 51 -3.45 -13.25 -0.87
CA ALA A 51 -3.81 -12.97 -2.24
C ALA A 51 -4.01 -14.21 -3.09
N GLY A 52 -3.37 -15.32 -2.73
CA GLY A 52 -3.44 -16.54 -3.53
C GLY A 52 -2.63 -16.48 -4.82
N GLY A 53 -1.79 -15.47 -4.99
CA GLY A 53 -0.97 -15.25 -6.17
C GLY A 53 -0.42 -13.84 -6.18
N TYR A 54 -0.01 -13.37 -7.35
CA TYR A 54 0.52 -12.01 -7.48
C TYR A 54 -0.61 -11.01 -7.60
N PHE A 55 -0.38 -9.82 -7.05
CA PHE A 55 -1.27 -8.68 -7.21
C PHE A 55 -0.44 -7.41 -7.35
N GLU A 56 -1.03 -6.36 -7.90
CA GLU A 56 -0.36 -5.08 -8.06
C GLU A 56 -0.78 -4.14 -6.93
N CYS A 57 0.20 -3.63 -6.17
CA CYS A 57 -0.06 -2.68 -5.11
C CYS A 57 -0.41 -1.31 -5.69
N PHE A 58 -1.54 -0.75 -5.27
CA PHE A 58 -1.97 0.58 -5.73
C PHE A 58 -0.99 1.67 -5.34
N VAL A 59 -0.36 1.56 -4.18
CA VAL A 59 0.50 2.62 -3.65
C VAL A 59 1.90 2.58 -4.24
N CYS A 60 2.60 1.44 -4.13
CA CYS A 60 3.97 1.36 -4.63
C CYS A 60 4.06 0.97 -6.11
N GLY A 61 2.97 0.49 -6.69
CA GLY A 61 2.94 0.11 -8.10
C GLY A 61 3.71 -1.15 -8.44
N GLU A 62 4.21 -1.87 -7.45
CA GLU A 62 4.97 -3.09 -7.66
C GLU A 62 4.06 -4.31 -7.62
N VAL A 63 4.47 -5.37 -8.33
CA VAL A 63 3.80 -6.65 -8.25
C VAL A 63 4.24 -7.32 -6.96
N CYS A 64 3.27 -7.65 -6.12
CA CYS A 64 3.51 -8.20 -4.79
C CYS A 64 2.93 -9.60 -4.66
N LEU A 65 3.43 -10.34 -3.68
CA LEU A 65 2.97 -11.69 -3.38
C LEU A 65 2.72 -11.78 -1.87
N GLY A 66 1.69 -12.50 -1.48
CA GLY A 66 1.38 -12.75 -0.07
C GLY A 66 0.12 -12.04 0.37
N THR A 67 0.19 -11.24 1.44
CA THR A 67 -0.97 -10.58 2.01
C THR A 67 -1.35 -9.34 1.21
N VAL A 68 -2.62 -9.26 0.83
CA VAL A 68 -3.20 -8.06 0.22
C VAL A 68 -4.11 -7.38 1.25
N ALA A 69 -3.97 -6.08 1.39
CA ALA A 69 -4.83 -5.27 2.24
C ALA A 69 -5.80 -4.49 1.36
N LYS A 70 -7.07 -4.52 1.69
CA LYS A 70 -8.11 -3.79 0.95
C LYS A 70 -8.54 -2.57 1.75
N PHE A 71 -8.58 -1.45 1.07
CA PHE A 71 -9.05 -0.18 1.62
C PHE A 71 -10.21 0.33 0.80
N LYS A 72 -11.09 1.09 1.43
CA LYS A 72 -12.14 1.79 0.69
C LYS A 72 -12.18 3.25 1.13
N GLU A 73 -12.70 4.11 0.27
CA GLU A 73 -12.87 5.53 0.57
C GLU A 73 -13.84 5.71 1.74
N VAL A 74 -13.49 6.61 2.62
CA VAL A 74 -14.32 6.99 3.77
C VAL A 74 -15.53 7.80 3.32
#